data_7108fb2bf319a20c9a8cb6eb9498ba82
#
_entry.id   7108fb2bf319a20c9a8cb6eb9498ba82
#
_cell.length_a   1.000
_cell.length_b   1.000
_cell.length_c   1.000
_cell.angle_alpha   90.00
_cell.angle_beta   90.00
_cell.angle_gamma   90.00
#
_symmetry.space_group_name_H-M   'P 1'
#
loop_
_entity.id
_entity.type
_entity.pdbx_description
1 polymer ?
#
loop_
_entity_poly.entity_id
_entity_poly.type
_entity_poly.pdbx_seq_one_letter_code
_entity_poly.pdbx_strand_id
1 'polypeptide(L)'
;MKAAIASAVRIEDYLNQQAKHSPAVLLLRSIPGVGVRTAEAVTAFIDDPDRFRGAKAIGRYFGLVPSQDQSGDRNRLGHITREGPAVVRQLVAEATWQAVRRSPTVRAYFERVRRDDPQRKKIAPVATAHYPVRVMWALLERGTAWEEGLAAAAGPKGVATAVAMISMCS
;
A
#
# COMPACT_ATOMS: atom_id res chain seq x y z
N MET A 1 -22.42 6.54 27.17
CA MET A 1 -21.13 7.05 26.62
C MET A 1 -19.93 6.37 27.27
N LYS A 2 -19.75 6.37 28.63
CA LYS A 2 -18.59 5.71 29.29
C LYS A 2 -18.44 4.22 28.98
N ALA A 3 -19.53 3.45 28.95
CA ALA A 3 -19.51 2.01 28.65
C ALA A 3 -19.03 1.73 27.21
N ALA A 4 -19.45 2.52 26.22
CA ALA A 4 -19.01 2.38 24.84
C ALA A 4 -17.51 2.66 24.68
N ILE A 5 -16.99 3.68 25.36
CA ILE A 5 -15.55 4.00 25.37
C ILE A 5 -14.76 2.83 25.99
N ALA A 6 -15.21 2.29 27.12
CA ALA A 6 -14.54 1.16 27.78
C ALA A 6 -14.54 -0.11 26.92
N SER A 7 -15.62 -0.35 26.15
CA SER A 7 -15.67 -1.46 25.19
C SER A 7 -14.72 -1.24 24.01
N ALA A 8 -14.64 -0.01 23.48
CA ALA A 8 -13.72 0.31 22.41
C ALA A 8 -12.25 0.12 22.82
N VAL A 9 -11.88 0.56 24.03
CA VAL A 9 -10.52 0.38 24.57
C VAL A 9 -10.17 -1.11 24.70
N ARG A 10 -11.09 -1.94 25.22
CA ARG A 10 -10.84 -3.39 25.34
C ARG A 10 -10.64 -4.06 23.98
N ILE A 11 -11.43 -3.68 22.97
CA ILE A 11 -11.28 -4.20 21.61
C ILE A 11 -9.93 -3.76 21.05
N GLU A 12 -9.55 -2.51 21.28
CA GLU A 12 -8.28 -1.99 20.81
C GLU A 12 -7.08 -2.70 21.44
N ASP A 13 -7.13 -2.96 22.74
CA ASP A 13 -6.08 -3.71 23.46
C ASP A 13 -5.99 -5.16 22.95
N TYR A 14 -7.13 -5.82 22.72
CA TYR A 14 -7.15 -7.15 22.14
C TYR A 14 -6.52 -7.18 20.74
N LEU A 15 -6.91 -6.28 19.86
CA LEU A 15 -6.33 -6.16 18.52
C LEU A 15 -4.83 -5.87 18.57
N ASN A 16 -4.39 -4.98 19.48
CA ASN A 16 -2.97 -4.69 19.67
C ASN A 16 -2.15 -5.92 20.11
N GLN A 17 -2.73 -6.78 20.93
CA GLN A 17 -2.09 -8.03 21.31
C GLN A 17 -2.00 -9.00 20.12
N GLN A 18 -3.08 -9.19 19.37
CA GLN A 18 -3.08 -10.03 18.17
C GLN A 18 -2.05 -9.55 17.13
N ALA A 19 -1.97 -8.24 16.92
CA ALA A 19 -1.01 -7.62 15.99
C ALA A 19 0.46 -7.92 16.33
N LYS A 20 0.79 -8.05 17.63
CA LYS A 20 2.16 -8.39 18.09
C LYS A 20 2.57 -9.82 17.70
N HIS A 21 1.61 -10.71 17.56
CA HIS A 21 1.84 -12.12 17.25
C HIS A 21 1.66 -12.45 15.77
N SER A 22 1.22 -11.50 14.95
CA SER A 22 1.06 -11.69 13.51
C SER A 22 2.33 -11.34 12.73
N PRO A 23 3.06 -12.33 12.17
CA PRO A 23 4.24 -12.06 11.36
C PRO A 23 3.95 -11.13 10.18
N ALA A 24 2.81 -11.31 9.52
CA ALA A 24 2.37 -10.48 8.40
C ALA A 24 2.20 -9.00 8.80
N VAL A 25 1.57 -8.75 9.96
CA VAL A 25 1.39 -7.38 10.48
C VAL A 25 2.75 -6.76 10.83
N LEU A 26 3.64 -7.51 11.47
CA LEU A 26 4.99 -7.03 11.81
C LEU A 26 5.79 -6.70 10.54
N LEU A 27 5.67 -7.53 9.51
CA LEU A 27 6.30 -7.34 8.23
C LEU A 27 5.83 -6.05 7.55
N LEU A 28 4.53 -5.80 7.47
CA LEU A 28 3.99 -4.59 6.86
C LEU A 28 4.32 -3.33 7.65
N ARG A 29 4.49 -3.42 8.95
CA ARG A 29 4.91 -2.30 9.81
C ARG A 29 6.37 -1.87 9.59
N SER A 30 7.18 -2.67 8.91
CA SER A 30 8.52 -2.25 8.49
C SER A 30 8.48 -1.10 7.48
N ILE A 31 7.38 -0.94 6.73
CA ILE A 31 7.21 0.13 5.76
C ILE A 31 7.04 1.47 6.51
N PRO A 32 7.87 2.49 6.22
CA PRO A 32 7.73 3.80 6.84
C PRO A 32 6.33 4.39 6.65
N GLY A 33 5.68 4.77 7.75
CA GLY A 33 4.34 5.36 7.72
C GLY A 33 3.19 4.37 7.83
N VAL A 34 3.45 3.08 7.76
CA VAL A 34 2.42 2.04 7.97
C VAL A 34 2.26 1.76 9.46
N GLY A 35 1.10 2.15 9.99
CA GLY A 35 0.71 1.87 11.36
C GLY A 35 0.10 0.48 11.54
N VAL A 36 -0.07 0.08 12.79
CA VAL A 36 -0.65 -1.22 13.17
C VAL A 36 -2.02 -1.45 12.50
N ARG A 37 -2.93 -0.47 12.55
CA ARG A 37 -4.28 -0.59 11.98
C ARG A 37 -4.29 -0.74 10.46
N THR A 38 -3.39 -0.03 9.78
CA THR A 38 -3.22 -0.19 8.33
C THR A 38 -2.71 -1.58 7.99
N ALA A 39 -1.69 -2.05 8.72
CA ALA A 39 -1.13 -3.38 8.51
C ALA A 39 -2.16 -4.49 8.75
N GLU A 40 -2.91 -4.43 9.87
CA GLU A 40 -3.99 -5.38 10.18
C GLU A 40 -5.07 -5.40 9.10
N ALA A 41 -5.57 -4.22 8.70
CA ALA A 41 -6.60 -4.13 7.69
C ALA A 41 -6.12 -4.69 6.34
N VAL A 42 -4.92 -4.32 5.90
CA VAL A 42 -4.36 -4.85 4.65
C VAL A 42 -4.16 -6.35 4.72
N THR A 43 -3.60 -6.88 5.81
CA THR A 43 -3.40 -8.33 6.01
C THR A 43 -4.74 -9.08 6.00
N ALA A 44 -5.74 -8.56 6.72
CA ALA A 44 -7.06 -9.21 6.80
C ALA A 44 -7.79 -9.27 5.44
N PHE A 45 -7.61 -8.26 4.59
CA PHE A 45 -8.25 -8.23 3.27
C PHE A 45 -7.43 -8.95 2.19
N ILE A 46 -6.11 -8.99 2.30
CA ILE A 46 -5.27 -9.79 1.41
C ILE A 46 -5.43 -11.27 1.73
N ASP A 47 -5.43 -11.63 3.03
CA ASP A 47 -5.50 -12.98 3.55
C ASP A 47 -4.36 -13.85 3.01
N ASP A 48 -4.52 -14.42 1.83
CA ASP A 48 -3.50 -15.15 1.09
C ASP A 48 -2.96 -14.33 -0.09
N PRO A 49 -1.66 -13.95 -0.09
CA PRO A 49 -1.06 -13.20 -1.21
C PRO A 49 -1.09 -13.95 -2.54
N ASP A 50 -1.04 -15.30 -2.53
CA ASP A 50 -0.97 -16.14 -3.73
C ASP A 50 -2.27 -16.13 -4.55
N ARG A 51 -3.38 -15.72 -3.95
CA ARG A 51 -4.65 -15.52 -4.67
C ARG A 51 -4.60 -14.42 -5.74
N PHE A 52 -3.57 -13.56 -5.70
CA PHE A 52 -3.40 -12.47 -6.66
C PHE A 52 -2.33 -12.81 -7.70
N ARG A 53 -2.67 -12.71 -8.98
CA ARG A 53 -1.75 -12.97 -10.10
C ARG A 53 -0.57 -11.99 -10.20
N GLY A 54 -0.42 -11.08 -9.25
CA GLY A 54 0.67 -10.11 -9.19
C GLY A 54 0.25 -8.75 -8.65
N ALA A 55 1.23 -7.90 -8.43
CA ALA A 55 1.10 -6.61 -7.78
C ALA A 55 0.06 -5.65 -8.41
N LYS A 56 -0.27 -5.79 -9.68
CA LYS A 56 -1.30 -4.96 -10.34
C LYS A 56 -2.72 -5.35 -9.90
N ALA A 57 -2.93 -6.66 -9.64
CA ALA A 57 -4.23 -7.17 -9.24
C ALA A 57 -4.66 -6.62 -7.88
N ILE A 58 -3.72 -6.46 -6.94
CA ILE A 58 -4.00 -5.93 -5.61
C ILE A 58 -4.47 -4.46 -5.65
N GLY A 59 -3.87 -3.64 -6.52
CA GLY A 59 -4.31 -2.25 -6.70
C GLY A 59 -5.74 -2.15 -7.24
N ARG A 60 -6.14 -3.07 -8.14
CA ARG A 60 -7.51 -3.18 -8.62
C ARG A 60 -8.44 -3.66 -7.52
N TYR A 61 -8.07 -4.69 -6.77
CA TYR A 61 -8.85 -5.23 -5.67
C TYR A 61 -9.21 -4.19 -4.61
N PHE A 62 -8.29 -3.28 -4.30
CA PHE A 62 -8.56 -2.17 -3.38
C PHE A 62 -9.17 -0.93 -4.07
N GLY A 63 -9.43 -0.98 -5.38
CA GLY A 63 -10.02 0.12 -6.12
C GLY A 63 -9.16 1.38 -6.19
N LEU A 64 -7.83 1.22 -6.16
CA LEU A 64 -6.84 2.30 -6.24
C LEU A 64 -6.34 2.55 -7.67
N VAL A 65 -6.87 1.83 -8.66
CA VAL A 65 -6.56 2.06 -10.08
C VAL A 65 -7.52 3.09 -10.67
N PRO A 66 -7.07 3.94 -11.61
CA PRO A 66 -7.96 4.85 -12.31
C PRO A 66 -8.97 4.07 -13.16
N SER A 67 -10.20 4.54 -13.19
CA SER A 67 -11.18 4.05 -14.17
C SER A 67 -10.73 4.45 -15.57
N GLN A 68 -10.83 3.51 -16.51
CA GLN A 68 -10.59 3.77 -17.91
C GLN A 68 -11.93 3.95 -18.60
N ASP A 69 -12.17 5.13 -19.12
CA ASP A 69 -13.31 5.40 -20.01
C ASP A 69 -12.78 5.39 -21.45
N GLN A 70 -12.94 4.24 -22.10
CA GLN A 70 -12.57 4.05 -23.51
C GLN A 70 -13.81 4.19 -24.36
N SER A 71 -13.99 5.35 -24.96
CA SER A 71 -14.92 5.54 -26.06
C SER A 71 -14.15 6.01 -27.30
N GLY A 72 -13.93 5.11 -28.23
CA GLY A 72 -13.18 5.38 -29.45
C GLY A 72 -11.71 5.73 -29.22
N ASP A 73 -11.15 6.68 -29.95
CA ASP A 73 -9.74 7.10 -29.87
C ASP A 73 -9.37 7.95 -28.62
N ARG A 74 -10.32 8.20 -27.71
CA ARG A 74 -10.08 9.02 -26.51
C ARG A 74 -9.91 8.13 -25.29
N ASN A 75 -8.66 8.02 -24.82
CA ASN A 75 -8.32 7.37 -23.55
C ASN A 75 -8.31 8.40 -22.44
N ARG A 76 -9.41 8.56 -21.70
CA ARG A 76 -9.48 9.41 -20.51
C ARG A 76 -9.33 8.56 -19.25
N LEU A 77 -8.27 8.85 -18.49
CA LEU A 77 -8.13 8.32 -17.14
C LEU A 77 -9.08 9.11 -16.21
N GLY A 78 -10.08 8.42 -15.69
CA GLY A 78 -11.03 8.97 -14.72
C GLY A 78 -10.52 8.91 -13.27
N HIS A 79 -11.45 9.06 -12.33
CA HIS A 79 -11.19 8.84 -10.91
C HIS A 79 -10.82 7.39 -10.63
N ILE A 80 -10.30 7.10 -9.42
CA ILE A 80 -10.11 5.71 -8.98
C ILE A 80 -11.45 4.98 -8.98
N THR A 81 -11.42 3.68 -9.29
CA THR A 81 -12.65 2.86 -9.43
C THR A 81 -13.46 2.80 -8.14
N ARG A 82 -12.81 2.98 -6.98
CA ARG A 82 -13.42 2.88 -5.64
C ARG A 82 -14.08 1.53 -5.34
N GLU A 83 -13.85 0.54 -6.17
CA GLU A 83 -14.22 -0.85 -5.90
C GLU A 83 -13.44 -1.37 -4.68
N GLY A 84 -14.01 -2.34 -3.96
CA GLY A 84 -13.37 -2.91 -2.77
C GLY A 84 -13.53 -2.07 -1.48
N PRO A 85 -12.83 -2.44 -0.39
CA PRO A 85 -13.06 -1.93 0.94
C PRO A 85 -12.64 -0.47 1.12
N ALA A 86 -13.60 0.41 1.41
CA ALA A 86 -13.35 1.84 1.60
C ALA A 86 -12.40 2.12 2.78
N VAL A 87 -12.51 1.34 3.86
CA VAL A 87 -11.66 1.47 5.05
C VAL A 87 -10.18 1.26 4.71
N VAL A 88 -9.87 0.22 3.92
CA VAL A 88 -8.47 -0.03 3.50
C VAL A 88 -7.94 1.12 2.66
N ARG A 89 -8.74 1.63 1.71
CA ARG A 89 -8.32 2.78 0.90
C ARG A 89 -8.00 4.02 1.74
N GLN A 90 -8.83 4.31 2.76
CA GLN A 90 -8.60 5.43 3.67
C GLN A 90 -7.31 5.23 4.46
N LEU A 91 -7.15 4.09 5.12
CA LEU A 91 -5.97 3.78 5.92
C LEU A 91 -4.68 3.79 5.10
N VAL A 92 -4.72 3.24 3.88
CA VAL A 92 -3.56 3.26 2.97
C VAL A 92 -3.26 4.67 2.47
N ALA A 93 -4.27 5.50 2.21
CA ALA A 93 -4.05 6.89 1.83
C ALA A 93 -3.38 7.69 2.96
N GLU A 94 -3.80 7.51 4.20
CA GLU A 94 -3.20 8.13 5.39
C GLU A 94 -1.75 7.63 5.60
N ALA A 95 -1.54 6.32 5.50
CA ALA A 95 -0.20 5.72 5.58
C ALA A 95 0.72 6.25 4.47
N THR A 96 0.20 6.47 3.26
CA THR A 96 0.95 7.03 2.14
C THR A 96 1.44 8.45 2.45
N TRP A 97 0.61 9.30 3.06
CA TRP A 97 1.03 10.63 3.50
C TRP A 97 2.18 10.59 4.50
N GLN A 98 2.12 9.66 5.44
CA GLN A 98 3.20 9.45 6.41
C GLN A 98 4.45 8.89 5.74
N ALA A 99 4.29 7.96 4.79
CA ALA A 99 5.39 7.38 4.04
C ALA A 99 6.11 8.42 3.17
N VAL A 100 5.40 9.32 2.51
CA VAL A 100 5.99 10.43 1.73
C VAL A 100 6.88 11.33 2.59
N ARG A 101 6.56 11.49 3.89
CA ARG A 101 7.37 12.29 4.80
C ARG A 101 8.60 11.56 5.32
N ARG A 102 8.54 10.24 5.44
CA ARG A 102 9.54 9.41 6.14
C ARG A 102 10.46 8.62 5.21
N SER A 103 9.99 8.29 4.01
CA SER A 103 10.74 7.49 3.03
C SER A 103 11.11 8.34 1.82
N PRO A 104 12.41 8.50 1.52
CA PRO A 104 12.89 9.14 0.30
C PRO A 104 12.35 8.47 -0.96
N THR A 105 12.27 7.14 -0.97
CA THR A 105 11.76 6.35 -2.09
C THR A 105 10.31 6.65 -2.40
N VAL A 106 9.45 6.66 -1.37
CA VAL A 106 8.02 6.98 -1.54
C VAL A 106 7.84 8.44 -1.92
N ARG A 107 8.65 9.33 -1.37
CA ARG A 107 8.67 10.75 -1.73
C ARG A 107 9.01 10.97 -3.20
N ALA A 108 10.06 10.33 -3.70
CA ALA A 108 10.45 10.42 -5.11
C ALA A 108 9.34 9.92 -6.04
N TYR A 109 8.64 8.85 -5.64
CA TYR A 109 7.48 8.37 -6.39
C TYR A 109 6.33 9.39 -6.38
N PHE A 110 6.02 9.97 -5.22
CA PHE A 110 4.98 10.99 -5.07
C PHE A 110 5.27 12.23 -5.93
N GLU A 111 6.50 12.76 -5.93
CA GLU A 111 6.88 13.93 -6.73
C GLU A 111 6.74 13.64 -8.24
N ARG A 112 7.15 12.46 -8.67
CA ARG A 112 6.93 12.02 -10.06
C ARG A 112 5.45 11.97 -10.45
N VAL A 113 4.57 11.53 -9.54
CA VAL A 113 3.12 11.49 -9.77
C VAL A 113 2.54 12.89 -9.77
N ARG A 114 3.03 13.76 -8.89
CA ARG A 114 2.57 15.16 -8.77
C ARG A 114 2.92 15.99 -10.01
N ARG A 115 4.03 15.68 -10.69
CA ARG A 115 4.50 16.38 -11.91
C ARG A 115 4.67 17.89 -11.72
N ASP A 116 5.09 18.34 -10.53
CA ASP A 116 5.25 19.74 -10.14
C ASP A 116 4.00 20.61 -10.30
N ASP A 117 2.83 20.00 -10.42
CA ASP A 117 1.54 20.67 -10.50
C ASP A 117 0.91 20.82 -9.09
N PRO A 118 0.80 22.06 -8.56
CA PRO A 118 0.21 22.30 -7.24
C PRO A 118 -1.26 21.85 -7.14
N GLN A 119 -2.01 21.86 -8.24
CA GLN A 119 -3.41 21.44 -8.26
C GLN A 119 -3.55 19.94 -8.04
N ARG A 120 -2.54 19.16 -8.39
CA ARG A 120 -2.50 17.70 -8.19
C ARG A 120 -2.15 17.29 -6.76
N LYS A 121 -1.84 18.24 -5.86
CA LYS A 121 -1.44 17.96 -4.47
C LYS A 121 -2.44 17.09 -3.70
N LYS A 122 -3.74 17.24 -3.96
CA LYS A 122 -4.79 16.41 -3.33
C LYS A 122 -5.00 15.06 -4.01
N ILE A 123 -4.72 14.97 -5.31
CA ILE A 123 -4.91 13.76 -6.12
C ILE A 123 -3.68 12.85 -6.02
N ALA A 124 -2.50 13.44 -5.97
CA ALA A 124 -1.24 12.72 -5.96
C ALA A 124 -1.10 11.68 -4.83
N PRO A 125 -1.54 11.91 -3.57
CA PRO A 125 -1.48 10.90 -2.51
C PRO A 125 -2.31 9.68 -2.81
N VAL A 126 -3.50 9.86 -3.37
CA VAL A 126 -4.40 8.75 -3.74
C VAL A 126 -3.80 7.94 -4.89
N ALA A 127 -3.25 8.62 -5.90
CA ALA A 127 -2.55 7.96 -7.00
C ALA A 127 -1.25 7.28 -6.53
N THR A 128 -0.56 7.88 -5.53
CA THR A 128 0.63 7.30 -4.91
C THR A 128 0.28 6.09 -4.05
N ALA A 129 -0.90 6.05 -3.43
CA ALA A 129 -1.35 4.95 -2.56
C ALA A 129 -1.34 3.57 -3.26
N HIS A 130 -1.46 3.56 -4.57
CA HIS A 130 -1.29 2.34 -5.36
C HIS A 130 0.11 1.71 -5.22
N TYR A 131 1.15 2.53 -5.04
CA TYR A 131 2.52 2.05 -4.88
C TYR A 131 2.76 1.30 -3.56
N PRO A 132 2.48 1.89 -2.36
CA PRO A 132 2.62 1.16 -1.09
C PRO A 132 1.82 -0.15 -1.04
N VAL A 133 0.62 -0.20 -1.58
CA VAL A 133 -0.20 -1.43 -1.62
C VAL A 133 0.48 -2.54 -2.41
N ARG A 134 1.10 -2.22 -3.54
CA ARG A 134 1.87 -3.18 -4.33
C ARG A 134 3.11 -3.67 -3.58
N VAL A 135 3.76 -2.76 -2.86
CA VAL A 135 4.89 -3.11 -1.99
C VAL A 135 4.44 -4.01 -0.85
N MET A 136 3.35 -3.67 -0.16
CA MET A 136 2.79 -4.49 0.92
C MET A 136 2.53 -5.92 0.46
N TRP A 137 1.88 -6.08 -0.69
CA TRP A 137 1.65 -7.40 -1.28
C TRP A 137 2.97 -8.14 -1.56
N ALA A 138 3.95 -7.48 -2.17
CA ALA A 138 5.23 -8.09 -2.50
C ALA A 138 6.04 -8.51 -1.26
N LEU A 139 5.94 -7.76 -0.16
CA LEU A 139 6.58 -8.13 1.10
C LEU A 139 5.89 -9.36 1.73
N LEU A 140 4.56 -9.42 1.68
CA LEU A 140 3.81 -10.59 2.16
C LEU A 140 4.11 -11.85 1.34
N GLU A 141 4.17 -11.72 0.00
CA GLU A 141 4.51 -12.83 -0.91
C GLU A 141 5.92 -13.38 -0.65
N ARG A 142 6.88 -12.48 -0.39
CA ARG A 142 8.30 -12.86 -0.23
C ARG A 142 8.70 -13.15 1.20
N GLY A 143 7.91 -12.75 2.18
CA GLY A 143 8.28 -12.84 3.59
C GLY A 143 9.44 -11.93 3.99
N THR A 144 9.71 -10.85 3.24
CA THR A 144 10.84 -9.94 3.47
C THR A 144 10.41 -8.59 4.00
N ALA A 145 11.20 -7.99 4.91
CA ALA A 145 10.95 -6.65 5.42
C ALA A 145 11.25 -5.56 4.38
N TRP A 146 10.73 -4.35 4.63
CA TRP A 146 11.04 -3.19 3.84
C TRP A 146 12.51 -2.80 3.96
N GLU A 147 13.14 -2.51 2.82
CA GLU A 147 14.45 -1.90 2.72
C GLU A 147 14.38 -0.66 1.81
N GLU A 148 14.91 0.47 2.31
CA GLU A 148 15.03 1.69 1.49
C GLU A 148 16.00 1.42 0.32
N GLY A 149 15.61 1.81 -0.89
CA GLY A 149 16.42 1.56 -2.08
C GLY A 149 15.99 0.33 -2.89
N LEU A 150 15.68 -0.82 -2.28
CA LEU A 150 15.10 -1.97 -2.99
C LEU A 150 13.73 -1.64 -3.59
N ALA A 151 12.97 -0.82 -2.92
CA ALA A 151 11.68 -0.36 -3.41
C ALA A 151 11.78 0.63 -4.59
N ALA A 152 12.91 1.29 -4.80
CA ALA A 152 13.16 2.09 -6.00
C ALA A 152 13.27 1.20 -7.26
N ALA A 153 13.76 -0.04 -7.11
CA ALA A 153 13.79 -1.05 -8.16
C ALA A 153 12.41 -1.68 -8.44
N ALA A 154 11.44 -1.55 -7.54
CA ALA A 154 10.05 -2.03 -7.70
C ALA A 154 9.14 -1.10 -8.53
N GLY A 155 9.71 -0.24 -9.38
CA GLY A 155 9.00 0.37 -10.51
C GLY A 155 8.41 -0.72 -11.44
N PRO A 156 7.51 -0.39 -12.37
CA PRO A 156 6.77 -1.37 -13.16
C PRO A 156 7.62 -2.36 -13.97
N LYS A 157 8.95 -2.19 -13.98
CA LYS A 157 9.93 -3.10 -14.59
C LYS A 157 10.99 -3.64 -13.61
N GLY A 158 11.02 -3.18 -12.35
CA GLY A 158 12.12 -3.44 -11.41
C GLY A 158 11.93 -4.66 -10.50
N VAL A 159 10.73 -5.24 -10.44
CA VAL A 159 10.47 -6.41 -9.60
C VAL A 159 11.26 -7.64 -10.10
N ALA A 160 11.53 -7.74 -11.41
CA ALA A 160 12.31 -8.82 -11.98
C ALA A 160 13.84 -8.67 -11.77
N THR A 161 14.35 -7.42 -11.69
CA THR A 161 15.80 -7.16 -11.62
C THR A 161 16.36 -7.33 -10.21
N ALA A 162 15.56 -7.05 -9.16
CA ALA A 162 16.00 -7.24 -7.78
C ALA A 162 16.19 -8.73 -7.42
N VAL A 163 15.39 -9.62 -8.01
CA VAL A 163 15.51 -11.08 -7.82
C VAL A 163 16.79 -11.60 -8.45
N ALA A 164 17.22 -11.06 -9.60
CA ALA A 164 18.44 -11.49 -10.28
C ALA A 164 19.71 -11.09 -9.50
N MET A 165 19.73 -9.96 -8.79
CA MET A 165 20.90 -9.52 -8.02
C MET A 165 21.10 -10.31 -6.73
N ILE A 166 20.04 -10.77 -6.09
CA ILE A 166 20.14 -11.58 -4.86
C ILE A 166 20.60 -13.01 -5.16
N SER A 167 20.22 -13.55 -6.32
CA SER A 167 20.64 -14.89 -6.76
C SER A 167 22.12 -14.99 -7.22
N MET A 168 22.78 -13.85 -7.43
CA MET A 168 24.22 -13.82 -7.80
C MET A 168 25.17 -13.64 -6.60
N CYS A 169 24.65 -13.48 -5.37
CA CYS A 169 25.44 -13.34 -4.13
C CYS A 169 25.31 -14.52 -3.16
N SER A 170 24.79 -15.68 -3.63
CA SER A 170 24.77 -16.93 -2.83
C SER A 170 25.73 -17.98 -3.42
#